data_24e8e92d1083edb70cd780d5ac29a17d
#
_entry.id   24e8e92d1083edb70cd780d5ac29a17d
#
_cell.length_a   1.000
_cell.length_b   1.000
_cell.length_c   1.000
_cell.angle_alpha   90.00
_cell.angle_beta   90.00
_cell.angle_gamma   90.00
#
_symmetry.space_group_name_H-M   'P 1'
#
loop_
_entity.id
_entity.type
_entity.pdbx_description
1 polymer ?
#
loop_
_entity_poly.entity_id
_entity_poly.type
_entity_poly.pdbx_seq_one_letter_code
_entity_poly.pdbx_strand_id
1 'polypeptide(L)'
;QQLGDSFQRTLEALLPQTWVIDPAPLPPHAAFPGLGLTDWQQLKNLSQKERNLILKISGYSEQAWGARGVWLGSDLPRDEWSATVDQAIKGFDESPRILQRYHRPARVDAEWFDFELGQAQAMQGRVRLCPYYFVHGEFDTAKATLGGVLATICPADKKIIHGMREAILAPCALGQA
;
A
#
# COMPACT_ATOMS: atom_id res chain seq x y z
N GLN A 1 5.74 -14.42 22.04
CA GLN A 1 5.75 -13.19 22.88
C GLN A 1 4.65 -12.28 22.32
N GLN A 2 3.62 -11.96 23.10
CA GLN A 2 2.62 -10.96 22.70
C GLN A 2 3.26 -9.57 22.72
N LEU A 3 3.06 -8.84 21.64
CA LEU A 3 3.44 -7.42 21.59
C LEU A 3 2.62 -6.66 22.63
N GLY A 4 3.27 -5.78 23.43
CA GLY A 4 2.55 -4.98 24.41
C GLY A 4 1.51 -4.05 23.74
N ASP A 5 0.42 -3.74 24.42
CA ASP A 5 -0.73 -2.97 23.91
C ASP A 5 -0.35 -1.63 23.27
N SER A 6 0.68 -0.98 23.78
CA SER A 6 1.20 0.29 23.24
C SER A 6 1.81 0.10 21.85
N PHE A 7 2.55 -0.99 21.65
CA PHE A 7 3.19 -1.32 20.40
C PHE A 7 2.15 -1.75 19.35
N GLN A 8 1.16 -2.53 19.77
CA GLN A 8 0.06 -2.94 18.92
C GLN A 8 -0.70 -1.71 18.39
N ARG A 9 -1.08 -0.77 19.26
CA ARG A 9 -1.75 0.50 18.84
C ARG A 9 -0.91 1.31 17.86
N THR A 10 0.41 1.34 18.04
CA THR A 10 1.30 2.03 17.10
C THR A 10 1.30 1.37 15.74
N LEU A 11 1.34 0.04 15.67
CA LEU A 11 1.27 -0.69 14.41
C LEU A 11 -0.10 -0.50 13.72
N GLU A 12 -1.20 -0.56 14.46
CA GLU A 12 -2.54 -0.33 13.94
C GLU A 12 -2.72 1.09 13.36
N ALA A 13 -2.04 2.09 13.96
CA ALA A 13 -2.05 3.46 13.46
C ALA A 13 -1.18 3.67 12.19
N LEU A 14 -0.12 2.88 12.05
CA LEU A 14 0.84 3.02 10.94
C LEU A 14 0.50 2.13 9.73
N LEU A 15 -0.05 0.95 9.99
CA LEU A 15 -0.34 -0.05 8.95
C LEU A 15 -1.78 0.10 8.46
N PRO A 16 -2.02 0.19 7.16
CA PRO A 16 -3.36 0.20 6.63
C PRO A 16 -4.04 -1.14 6.90
N GLN A 17 -5.33 -1.09 7.25
CA GLN A 17 -6.12 -2.29 7.49
C GLN A 17 -6.11 -3.19 6.26
N THR A 18 -5.75 -4.43 6.46
CA THR A 18 -5.48 -5.42 5.40
C THR A 18 -6.16 -6.73 5.73
N TRP A 19 -6.73 -7.38 4.74
CA TRP A 19 -7.39 -8.68 4.82
C TRP A 19 -6.82 -9.62 3.77
N VAL A 20 -6.69 -10.88 4.08
CA VAL A 20 -6.46 -11.94 3.09
C VAL A 20 -7.81 -12.32 2.51
N ILE A 21 -7.94 -12.39 1.18
CA ILE A 21 -9.16 -12.85 0.52
C ILE A 21 -9.14 -14.40 0.54
N ASP A 22 -9.47 -14.95 1.69
CA ASP A 22 -9.62 -16.39 1.90
C ASP A 22 -11.07 -16.80 1.61
N PRO A 23 -11.33 -17.72 0.66
CA PRO A 23 -12.67 -18.15 0.32
C PRO A 23 -13.37 -18.99 1.40
N ALA A 24 -12.67 -19.38 2.47
CA ALA A 24 -13.27 -20.11 3.57
C ALA A 24 -14.44 -19.33 4.17
N PRO A 25 -15.59 -20.00 4.43
CA PRO A 25 -16.76 -19.34 4.98
C PRO A 25 -16.48 -18.85 6.41
N LEU A 26 -16.98 -17.65 6.71
CA LEU A 26 -16.93 -17.14 8.07
C LEU A 26 -17.87 -17.92 9.00
N PRO A 27 -17.55 -18.00 10.30
CA PRO A 27 -18.48 -18.52 11.29
C PRO A 27 -19.84 -17.77 11.25
N PRO A 28 -20.94 -18.40 11.65
CA PRO A 28 -22.23 -17.75 11.75
C PRO A 28 -22.15 -16.43 12.52
N HIS A 29 -22.79 -15.38 12.00
CA HIS A 29 -22.83 -14.02 12.58
C HIS A 29 -21.48 -13.27 12.57
N ALA A 30 -20.40 -13.84 12.02
CA ALA A 30 -19.14 -13.13 11.86
C ALA A 30 -19.16 -12.22 10.63
N ALA A 31 -18.39 -11.12 10.70
CA ALA A 31 -18.16 -10.22 9.59
C ALA A 31 -16.66 -9.87 9.53
N PHE A 32 -16.17 -9.53 8.35
CA PHE A 32 -14.80 -9.05 8.21
C PHE A 32 -14.62 -7.73 8.98
N PRO A 33 -13.71 -7.67 9.95
CA PRO A 33 -13.52 -6.49 10.80
C PRO A 33 -13.33 -5.22 9.95
N GLY A 34 -14.08 -4.17 10.25
CA GLY A 34 -13.96 -2.89 9.57
C GLY A 34 -14.54 -2.82 8.14
N LEU A 35 -14.96 -3.95 7.54
CA LEU A 35 -15.65 -3.97 6.25
C LEU A 35 -17.17 -4.09 6.41
N GLY A 36 -17.64 -4.78 7.46
CA GLY A 36 -19.06 -5.07 7.66
C GLY A 36 -19.63 -6.08 6.64
N LEU A 37 -18.78 -6.76 5.90
CA LEU A 37 -19.14 -7.79 4.93
C LEU A 37 -19.01 -9.17 5.57
N THR A 38 -19.86 -10.11 5.18
CA THR A 38 -19.85 -11.50 5.65
C THR A 38 -19.35 -12.50 4.60
N ASP A 39 -19.22 -12.04 3.36
CA ASP A 39 -18.75 -12.82 2.22
C ASP A 39 -18.00 -11.92 1.26
N TRP A 40 -16.90 -12.40 0.68
CA TRP A 40 -16.09 -11.67 -0.29
C TRP A 40 -16.85 -11.31 -1.58
N GLN A 41 -17.84 -12.08 -1.97
CA GLN A 41 -18.68 -11.78 -3.14
C GLN A 41 -19.41 -10.43 -2.98
N GLN A 42 -19.69 -10.00 -1.75
CA GLN A 42 -20.34 -8.72 -1.48
C GLN A 42 -19.50 -7.51 -1.88
N LEU A 43 -18.17 -7.66 -2.03
CA LEU A 43 -17.30 -6.62 -2.57
C LEU A 43 -17.74 -6.13 -3.96
N LYS A 44 -18.36 -6.99 -4.76
CA LYS A 44 -18.86 -6.66 -6.11
C LYS A 44 -20.02 -5.68 -6.08
N ASN A 45 -20.75 -5.63 -4.96
CA ASN A 45 -21.92 -4.77 -4.78
C ASN A 45 -21.59 -3.37 -4.26
N LEU A 46 -20.34 -3.15 -3.86
CA LEU A 46 -19.89 -1.85 -3.38
C LEU A 46 -19.97 -0.80 -4.51
N SER A 47 -20.47 0.39 -4.16
CA SER A 47 -20.41 1.55 -5.04
C SER A 47 -18.96 1.98 -5.29
N GLN A 48 -18.70 2.74 -6.33
CA GLN A 48 -17.37 3.26 -6.63
C GLN A 48 -16.75 4.04 -5.45
N LYS A 49 -17.55 4.77 -4.71
CA LYS A 49 -17.12 5.54 -3.54
C LYS A 49 -16.72 4.63 -2.36
N GLU A 50 -17.43 3.51 -2.19
CA GLU A 50 -17.12 2.52 -1.13
C GLU A 50 -15.89 1.68 -1.49
N ARG A 51 -15.56 1.55 -2.78
CA ARG A 51 -14.38 0.83 -3.27
C ARG A 51 -13.07 1.62 -3.10
N ASN A 52 -12.94 2.41 -2.02
CA ASN A 52 -11.67 3.02 -1.62
C ASN A 52 -10.75 1.96 -1.00
N LEU A 53 -10.51 0.93 -1.79
CA LEU A 53 -9.80 -0.30 -1.46
C LEU A 53 -8.79 -0.58 -2.55
N ILE A 54 -7.70 -1.24 -2.18
CA ILE A 54 -6.69 -1.71 -3.11
C ILE A 54 -6.57 -3.22 -2.98
N LEU A 55 -6.67 -3.93 -4.09
CA LEU A 55 -6.47 -5.36 -4.17
C LEU A 55 -5.06 -5.62 -4.71
N LYS A 56 -4.31 -6.49 -4.06
CA LYS A 56 -2.93 -6.80 -4.41
C LYS A 56 -2.69 -8.30 -4.44
N ILE A 57 -1.83 -8.75 -5.35
CA ILE A 57 -1.27 -10.09 -5.29
C ILE A 57 -0.32 -10.17 -4.09
N SER A 58 -0.42 -11.23 -3.29
CA SER A 58 0.48 -11.48 -2.18
C SER A 58 1.88 -11.86 -2.67
N GLY A 59 2.90 -11.40 -1.96
CA GLY A 59 4.31 -11.19 -2.30
C GLY A 59 5.15 -12.26 -3.00
N TYR A 60 4.68 -13.49 -3.22
CA TYR A 60 5.49 -14.54 -3.86
C TYR A 60 5.24 -14.68 -5.37
N SER A 61 4.32 -13.92 -5.94
CA SER A 61 4.06 -13.94 -7.38
C SER A 61 5.02 -13.01 -8.14
N GLU A 62 5.52 -13.45 -9.28
CA GLU A 62 6.30 -12.59 -10.20
C GLU A 62 5.52 -11.34 -10.63
N GLN A 63 4.19 -11.41 -10.62
CA GLN A 63 3.32 -10.27 -10.93
C GLN A 63 3.23 -9.25 -9.80
N ALA A 64 3.74 -9.54 -8.59
CA ALA A 64 3.75 -8.60 -7.46
C ALA A 64 4.73 -7.43 -7.66
N TRP A 65 5.56 -7.46 -8.69
CA TRP A 65 6.61 -6.48 -8.96
C TRP A 65 6.11 -5.36 -9.89
N GLY A 66 6.54 -4.14 -9.62
CA GLY A 66 6.28 -2.98 -10.49
C GLY A 66 4.81 -2.57 -10.59
N ALA A 67 4.03 -2.80 -9.54
CA ALA A 67 2.59 -2.48 -9.46
C ALA A 67 1.69 -3.24 -10.47
N ARG A 68 2.18 -4.28 -11.14
CA ARG A 68 1.40 -5.06 -12.12
C ARG A 68 0.28 -5.86 -11.48
N GLY A 69 0.47 -6.32 -10.25
CA GLY A 69 -0.52 -7.07 -9.47
C GLY A 69 -1.32 -6.20 -8.49
N VAL A 70 -1.66 -4.97 -8.86
CA VAL A 70 -2.32 -4.00 -7.99
C VAL A 70 -3.54 -3.39 -8.68
N TRP A 71 -4.71 -3.46 -8.05
CA TRP A 71 -5.96 -2.93 -8.56
C TRP A 71 -6.58 -1.97 -7.54
N LEU A 72 -6.79 -0.72 -7.95
CA LEU A 72 -7.47 0.28 -7.13
C LEU A 72 -8.98 0.24 -7.42
N GLY A 73 -9.77 -0.18 -6.45
CA GLY A 73 -11.20 -0.45 -6.64
C GLY A 73 -12.01 0.76 -7.09
N SER A 74 -11.64 1.97 -6.63
CA SER A 74 -12.31 3.21 -7.05
C SER A 74 -12.06 3.60 -8.52
N ASP A 75 -11.01 3.04 -9.15
CA ASP A 75 -10.62 3.40 -10.51
C ASP A 75 -11.19 2.44 -11.56
N LEU A 76 -11.57 1.24 -11.14
CA LEU A 76 -12.09 0.23 -12.04
C LEU A 76 -13.59 0.45 -12.30
N PRO A 77 -14.06 0.24 -13.54
CA PRO A 77 -15.46 0.01 -13.83
C PRO A 77 -16.01 -1.14 -12.97
N ARG A 78 -17.33 -1.16 -12.79
CA ARG A 78 -17.97 -2.16 -11.92
C ARG A 78 -17.70 -3.60 -12.37
N ASP A 79 -17.75 -3.84 -13.66
CA ASP A 79 -17.57 -5.19 -14.21
C ASP A 79 -16.14 -5.68 -14.08
N GLU A 80 -15.16 -4.80 -14.30
CA GLU A 80 -13.74 -5.10 -14.10
C GLU A 80 -13.41 -5.36 -12.63
N TRP A 81 -13.98 -4.55 -11.73
CA TRP A 81 -13.86 -4.79 -10.29
C TRP A 81 -14.44 -6.15 -9.90
N SER A 82 -15.65 -6.47 -10.39
CA SER A 82 -16.29 -7.76 -10.13
C SER A 82 -15.46 -8.93 -10.62
N ALA A 83 -14.91 -8.82 -11.83
CA ALA A 83 -14.02 -9.84 -12.40
C ALA A 83 -12.73 -10.00 -11.56
N THR A 84 -12.16 -8.88 -11.09
CA THR A 84 -10.97 -8.88 -10.25
C THR A 84 -11.22 -9.56 -8.90
N VAL A 85 -12.39 -9.32 -8.29
CA VAL A 85 -12.81 -10.00 -7.05
C VAL A 85 -12.99 -11.49 -7.29
N ASP A 86 -13.66 -11.90 -8.37
CA ASP A 86 -13.84 -13.32 -8.71
C ASP A 86 -12.49 -14.02 -8.93
N GLN A 87 -11.56 -13.38 -9.61
CA GLN A 87 -10.20 -13.92 -9.78
C GLN A 87 -9.46 -14.04 -8.45
N ALA A 88 -9.64 -13.09 -7.52
CA ALA A 88 -9.02 -13.16 -6.21
C ALA A 88 -9.52 -14.34 -5.40
N ILE A 89 -10.83 -14.59 -5.42
CA ILE A 89 -11.46 -15.70 -4.70
C ILE A 89 -11.07 -17.06 -5.31
N LYS A 90 -11.17 -17.18 -6.64
CA LYS A 90 -10.88 -18.42 -7.36
C LYS A 90 -9.41 -18.82 -7.34
N GLY A 91 -8.53 -17.82 -7.37
CA GLY A 91 -7.08 -18.03 -7.43
C GLY A 91 -6.40 -18.12 -6.06
N PHE A 92 -7.16 -18.30 -4.97
CA PHE A 92 -6.60 -18.26 -3.62
C PHE A 92 -5.50 -19.30 -3.38
N ASP A 93 -5.72 -20.52 -3.80
CA ASP A 93 -4.76 -21.63 -3.57
C ASP A 93 -3.45 -21.45 -4.36
N GLU A 94 -3.52 -20.82 -5.53
CA GLU A 94 -2.35 -20.62 -6.40
C GLU A 94 -1.61 -19.33 -6.12
N SER A 95 -2.36 -18.25 -5.94
CA SER A 95 -1.82 -16.90 -5.75
C SER A 95 -2.75 -16.06 -4.87
N PRO A 96 -2.67 -16.23 -3.55
CA PRO A 96 -3.53 -15.51 -2.63
C PRO A 96 -3.40 -14.00 -2.81
N ARG A 97 -4.51 -13.30 -2.68
CA ARG A 97 -4.56 -11.85 -2.78
C ARG A 97 -4.97 -11.23 -1.47
N ILE A 98 -4.50 -10.02 -1.25
CA ILE A 98 -4.89 -9.21 -0.11
C ILE A 98 -5.75 -8.04 -0.57
N LEU A 99 -6.74 -7.70 0.25
CA LEU A 99 -7.50 -6.47 0.18
C LEU A 99 -6.96 -5.52 1.24
N GLN A 100 -6.76 -4.27 0.90
CA GLN A 100 -6.22 -3.27 1.83
C GLN A 100 -6.99 -1.95 1.67
N ARG A 101 -7.18 -1.22 2.77
CA ARG A 101 -7.69 0.14 2.68
C ARG A 101 -6.70 1.02 1.92
N TYR A 102 -7.22 1.76 0.95
CA TYR A 102 -6.39 2.69 0.20
C TYR A 102 -6.27 4.01 0.97
N HIS A 103 -5.04 4.39 1.25
CA HIS A 103 -4.70 5.70 1.79
C HIS A 103 -4.05 6.53 0.70
N ARG A 104 -4.65 7.68 0.42
CA ARG A 104 -4.10 8.60 -0.58
C ARG A 104 -2.82 9.22 -0.04
N PRO A 105 -1.69 9.10 -0.74
CA PRO A 105 -0.43 9.70 -0.31
C PRO A 105 -0.54 11.23 -0.18
N ALA A 106 0.21 11.81 0.77
CA ALA A 106 0.26 13.25 0.96
C ALA A 106 0.78 13.95 -0.30
N ARG A 107 0.27 15.16 -0.56
CA ARG A 107 0.80 16.05 -1.59
C ARG A 107 1.93 16.87 -1.03
N VAL A 108 2.94 17.09 -1.87
CA VAL A 108 4.10 17.92 -1.57
C VAL A 108 4.47 18.74 -2.80
N ASP A 109 4.99 19.93 -2.57
CA ASP A 109 5.65 20.71 -3.60
C ASP A 109 7.12 20.27 -3.62
N ALA A 110 7.64 20.00 -4.80
CA ALA A 110 8.99 19.52 -5.02
C ALA A 110 9.58 20.19 -6.27
N GLU A 111 10.89 20.14 -6.37
CA GLU A 111 11.62 20.61 -7.56
C GLU A 111 12.58 19.50 -8.02
N TRP A 112 12.79 19.43 -9.33
CA TRP A 112 13.78 18.57 -9.95
C TRP A 112 14.55 19.34 -11.01
N PHE A 113 15.79 18.98 -11.24
CA PHE A 113 16.61 19.63 -12.24
C PHE A 113 16.43 18.93 -13.58
N ASP A 114 15.99 19.70 -14.58
CA ASP A 114 15.88 19.23 -15.94
C ASP A 114 17.21 19.47 -16.67
N PHE A 115 17.92 18.39 -16.97
CA PHE A 115 19.22 18.45 -17.63
C PHE A 115 19.15 18.84 -19.11
N GLU A 116 18.00 18.66 -19.76
CA GLU A 116 17.80 19.07 -21.17
C GLU A 116 17.54 20.57 -21.24
N LEU A 117 16.77 21.11 -20.31
CA LEU A 117 16.47 22.54 -20.23
C LEU A 117 17.49 23.33 -19.41
N GLY A 118 18.34 22.66 -18.64
CA GLY A 118 19.37 23.28 -17.81
C GLY A 118 18.79 24.10 -16.64
N GLN A 119 17.60 23.80 -16.14
CA GLN A 119 16.92 24.56 -15.09
C GLN A 119 16.09 23.71 -14.15
N ALA A 120 15.80 24.25 -12.95
CA ALA A 120 14.89 23.62 -12.01
C ALA A 120 13.43 23.73 -12.50
N GLN A 121 12.69 22.64 -12.33
CA GLN A 121 11.28 22.51 -12.67
C GLN A 121 10.49 22.22 -11.40
N ALA A 122 9.43 22.98 -11.16
CA ALA A 122 8.52 22.74 -10.07
C ALA A 122 7.58 21.56 -10.39
N MET A 123 7.30 20.73 -9.39
CA MET A 123 6.36 19.63 -9.50
C MET A 123 5.49 19.52 -8.25
N GLN A 124 4.17 19.52 -8.43
CA GLN A 124 3.29 19.00 -7.38
C GLN A 124 3.30 17.48 -7.41
N GLY A 125 3.70 16.88 -6.31
CA GLY A 125 3.89 15.46 -6.20
C GLY A 125 3.09 14.80 -5.08
N ARG A 126 3.13 13.48 -5.06
CA ARG A 126 2.72 12.63 -3.94
C ARG A 126 3.91 11.86 -3.45
N VAL A 127 4.09 11.80 -2.15
CA VAL A 127 5.28 11.24 -1.52
C VAL A 127 5.01 9.90 -0.83
N ARG A 128 5.99 9.01 -0.98
CA ARG A 128 6.18 7.81 -0.16
C ARG A 128 7.54 7.90 0.52
N LEU A 129 7.57 7.69 1.83
CA LEU A 129 8.80 7.61 2.61
C LEU A 129 9.20 6.15 2.80
N CYS A 130 10.47 5.85 2.55
CA CYS A 130 11.05 4.54 2.78
C CYS A 130 12.16 4.68 3.83
N PRO A 131 11.88 4.39 5.12
CA PRO A 131 12.92 4.34 6.14
C PRO A 131 13.75 3.07 6.00
N TYR A 132 15.05 3.19 6.11
CA TYR A 132 16.01 2.10 6.08
C TYR A 132 16.55 1.88 7.49
N TYR A 133 16.38 0.68 8.00
CA TYR A 133 16.88 0.28 9.30
C TYR A 133 18.03 -0.72 9.15
N PHE A 134 19.09 -0.52 9.90
CA PHE A 134 20.18 -1.49 10.05
C PHE A 134 20.02 -2.20 11.38
N VAL A 135 20.12 -3.52 11.36
CA VAL A 135 20.07 -4.34 12.58
C VAL A 135 21.48 -4.82 12.88
N HIS A 136 21.97 -4.55 14.06
CA HIS A 136 23.27 -4.97 14.56
C HIS A 136 23.10 -5.82 15.81
N GLY A 137 23.95 -6.83 15.98
CA GLY A 137 23.89 -7.80 17.08
C GLY A 137 23.04 -9.04 16.71
N GLU A 138 23.01 -9.98 17.63
CA GLU A 138 22.32 -11.26 17.47
C GLU A 138 21.29 -11.44 18.59
N PHE A 139 20.16 -12.06 18.24
CA PHE A 139 19.09 -12.42 19.18
C PHE A 139 18.71 -11.26 20.14
N ASP A 140 18.85 -11.46 21.44
CA ASP A 140 18.44 -10.51 22.50
C ASP A 140 19.31 -9.23 22.55
N THR A 141 20.46 -9.22 21.87
CA THR A 141 21.34 -8.05 21.75
C THR A 141 21.09 -7.24 20.50
N ALA A 142 20.19 -7.69 19.62
CA ALA A 142 19.89 -7.02 18.36
C ALA A 142 19.34 -5.59 18.59
N LYS A 143 19.95 -4.62 17.90
CA LYS A 143 19.51 -3.20 17.91
C LYS A 143 19.21 -2.76 16.48
N ALA A 144 18.04 -2.17 16.30
CA ALA A 144 17.68 -1.53 15.04
C ALA A 144 18.03 -0.03 15.10
N THR A 145 18.75 0.44 14.10
CA THR A 145 19.14 1.85 13.97
C THR A 145 18.61 2.38 12.64
N LEU A 146 17.93 3.53 12.67
CA LEU A 146 17.53 4.22 11.44
C LEU A 146 18.76 4.76 10.74
N GLY A 147 19.04 4.23 9.54
CA GLY A 147 20.19 4.66 8.73
C GLY A 147 19.87 5.81 7.79
N GLY A 148 18.60 5.98 7.44
CA GLY A 148 18.16 7.06 6.57
C GLY A 148 16.72 6.86 6.08
N VAL A 149 16.20 7.88 5.42
CA VAL A 149 14.87 7.84 4.80
C VAL A 149 14.99 8.32 3.37
N LEU A 150 14.46 7.55 2.42
CA LEU A 150 14.34 7.94 1.02
C LEU A 150 12.90 8.36 0.72
N ALA A 151 12.73 9.56 0.19
CA ALA A 151 11.46 9.99 -0.40
C ALA A 151 11.40 9.57 -1.86
N THR A 152 10.30 8.97 -2.27
CA THR A 152 9.90 8.81 -3.67
C THR A 152 8.73 9.74 -3.93
N ILE A 153 8.89 10.72 -4.81
CA ILE A 153 7.87 11.72 -5.10
C ILE A 153 7.45 11.54 -6.55
N CYS A 154 6.20 11.17 -6.78
CA CYS A 154 5.62 10.99 -8.11
C CYS A 154 4.66 12.13 -8.44
N PRO A 155 4.42 12.48 -9.72
CA PRO A 155 3.44 13.48 -10.11
C PRO A 155 2.08 13.28 -9.40
N ALA A 156 1.41 14.37 -9.03
CA ALA A 156 0.23 14.37 -8.15
C ALA A 156 -0.99 13.62 -8.73
N ASP A 157 -1.04 13.39 -10.04
CA ASP A 157 -2.04 12.60 -10.74
C ASP A 157 -1.86 11.08 -10.51
N LYS A 158 -0.66 10.63 -10.14
CA LYS A 158 -0.38 9.21 -9.84
C LYS A 158 -0.98 8.85 -8.49
N LYS A 159 -1.69 7.74 -8.45
CA LYS A 159 -2.33 7.21 -7.23
C LYS A 159 -1.49 6.16 -6.52
N ILE A 160 -0.66 5.45 -7.27
CA ILE A 160 0.26 4.43 -6.76
C ILE A 160 1.68 4.99 -6.88
N ILE A 161 2.36 5.10 -5.72
CA ILE A 161 3.72 5.64 -5.65
C ILE A 161 4.73 4.49 -5.74
N HIS A 162 5.48 4.46 -6.82
CA HIS A 162 6.59 3.53 -7.03
C HIS A 162 7.70 4.20 -7.83
N GLY A 163 8.88 3.57 -7.92
CA GLY A 163 9.95 4.04 -8.79
C GLY A 163 9.50 4.02 -10.24
N MET A 164 9.40 5.19 -10.85
CA MET A 164 9.05 5.39 -12.25
C MET A 164 9.94 6.46 -12.86
N ARG A 165 9.94 6.59 -14.19
CA ARG A 165 10.81 7.53 -14.91
C ARG A 165 10.65 8.99 -14.44
N GLU A 166 9.42 9.38 -14.07
CA GLU A 166 9.09 10.75 -13.64
C GLU A 166 9.17 10.93 -12.12
N ALA A 167 9.68 9.94 -11.37
CA ALA A 167 9.77 10.04 -9.92
C ALA A 167 11.04 10.76 -9.50
N ILE A 168 10.91 11.68 -8.54
CA ILE A 168 12.04 12.26 -7.80
C ILE A 168 12.40 11.28 -6.68
N LEU A 169 13.68 10.96 -6.56
CA LEU A 169 14.26 10.23 -5.44
C LEU A 169 15.12 11.21 -4.64
N ALA A 170 14.75 11.47 -3.40
CA ALA A 170 15.46 12.42 -2.55
C ALA A 170 15.73 11.84 -1.16
N PRO A 171 16.94 12.03 -0.60
CA PRO A 171 17.19 11.74 0.81
C PRO A 171 16.42 12.73 1.68
N CYS A 172 15.89 12.25 2.82
CA CYS A 172 15.23 13.11 3.79
C CYS A 172 16.20 13.48 4.92
N ALA A 173 16.23 14.77 5.25
CA ALA A 173 16.85 15.25 6.49
C ALA A 173 15.79 15.40 7.58
N LEU A 174 16.20 15.26 8.85
CA LEU A 174 15.36 15.67 9.97
C LEU A 174 15.32 17.19 9.98
N GLY A 175 14.11 17.76 9.81
CA GLY A 175 13.93 19.19 9.98
C GLY A 175 14.23 19.60 11.44
N GLN A 176 14.77 20.78 11.62
CA GLN A 176 14.76 21.42 12.94
C GLN A 176 13.30 21.80 13.23
N ALA A 177 12.77 21.29 14.36
CA ALA A 177 11.44 21.65 14.84
C ALA A 177 11.40 23.08 15.35
#